data_9375c4b0569713cbc8fea6193e906db3
#
_entry.id   9375c4b0569713cbc8fea6193e906db3
#
_cell.length_a   1.000
_cell.length_b   1.000
_cell.length_c   1.000
_cell.angle_alpha   90.00
_cell.angle_beta   90.00
_cell.angle_gamma   90.00
#
_symmetry.space_group_name_H-M   'P 1'
#
loop_
_entity.id
_entity.type
_entity.pdbx_description
1 polymer ?
#
loop_
_entity_poly.entity_id
_entity_poly.type
_entity_poly.pdbx_seq_one_letter_code
_entity_poly.pdbx_strand_id
1 'polypeptide(L)'
;MSKEAVVVFTAKPFERILAERGTSAWRLNPSRACRCEFVVCTRNAYAKWSKGPEAHHSAFLVGRISDVVPCPPTPENDEAPNNRFLIQFSAFARVDIPDYWEGDRNPIVYRSLEELAFDPSTLKWEAMPEPTPTVESVKEPTQNHRDATRPLTMAEAKKGLAMTFNVPSEAIEITIRG
;
A
#
# COMPACT_ATOMS: atom_id res chain seq x y z
N MET A 1 -20.25 -5.58 -17.65
CA MET A 1 -20.05 -5.13 -16.26
C MET A 1 -19.41 -3.76 -16.31
N SER A 2 -20.07 -2.76 -15.73
CA SER A 2 -19.52 -1.40 -15.62
C SER A 2 -18.24 -1.45 -14.78
N LYS A 3 -17.14 -1.01 -15.33
CA LYS A 3 -15.88 -0.85 -14.57
C LYS A 3 -16.04 0.34 -13.64
N GLU A 4 -15.64 0.17 -12.38
CA GLU A 4 -15.74 1.21 -11.34
C GLU A 4 -14.35 1.69 -10.91
N ALA A 5 -14.31 2.90 -10.36
CA ALA A 5 -13.19 3.46 -9.61
C ALA A 5 -13.63 3.76 -8.17
N VAL A 6 -12.70 3.65 -7.24
CA VAL A 6 -12.87 4.15 -5.86
C VAL A 6 -12.34 5.57 -5.80
N VAL A 7 -13.13 6.51 -5.32
CA VAL A 7 -12.68 7.88 -5.03
C VAL A 7 -12.57 8.05 -3.52
N VAL A 8 -11.43 8.51 -3.04
CA VAL A 8 -11.17 8.68 -1.61
C VAL A 8 -10.77 10.12 -1.29
N PHE A 9 -11.33 10.65 -0.21
CA PHE A 9 -11.04 11.99 0.29
C PHE A 9 -10.01 11.92 1.42
N THR A 10 -8.73 12.13 1.10
CA THR A 10 -7.59 11.89 1.98
C THR A 10 -6.85 13.16 2.36
N ALA A 11 -6.39 13.22 3.61
CA ALA A 11 -5.46 14.25 4.08
C ALA A 11 -3.98 13.80 3.96
N LYS A 12 -3.72 12.55 3.56
CA LYS A 12 -2.35 12.06 3.40
C LYS A 12 -1.65 12.76 2.25
N PRO A 13 -0.40 13.23 2.44
CA PRO A 13 0.39 13.78 1.36
C PRO A 13 0.82 12.69 0.38
N PHE A 14 1.16 13.10 -0.83
CA PHE A 14 1.59 12.22 -1.90
C PHE A 14 2.73 11.28 -1.50
N GLU A 15 3.75 11.82 -0.84
CA GLU A 15 4.93 11.06 -0.42
C GLU A 15 4.58 9.91 0.54
N ARG A 16 3.61 10.15 1.43
CA ARG A 16 3.14 9.12 2.37
C ARG A 16 2.37 8.02 1.66
N ILE A 17 1.57 8.37 0.67
CA ILE A 17 0.84 7.39 -0.16
C ILE A 17 1.83 6.49 -0.91
N LEU A 18 2.91 7.05 -1.46
CA LEU A 18 3.96 6.27 -2.10
C LEU A 18 4.70 5.36 -1.12
N ALA A 19 5.06 5.89 0.05
CA ALA A 19 5.74 5.12 1.09
C ALA A 19 4.89 3.94 1.61
N GLU A 20 3.58 4.13 1.76
CA GLU A 20 2.62 3.09 2.13
C GLU A 20 2.26 2.16 0.96
N ARG A 21 2.73 2.46 -0.25
CA ARG A 21 2.38 1.77 -1.51
C ARG A 21 0.89 1.69 -1.78
N GLY A 22 0.17 2.69 -1.31
CA GLY A 22 -1.27 2.73 -1.42
C GLY A 22 -1.88 3.78 -0.52
N THR A 23 -3.19 3.80 -0.48
CA THR A 23 -3.96 4.71 0.38
C THR A 23 -4.73 3.92 1.44
N SER A 24 -4.62 4.33 2.70
CA SER A 24 -5.20 3.69 3.89
C SER A 24 -5.76 4.79 4.83
N ALA A 25 -6.44 4.53 5.85
CA ALA A 25 -7.04 3.33 6.42
C ALA A 25 -8.56 3.44 6.23
N TRP A 26 -9.08 2.79 5.23
CA TRP A 26 -10.45 3.01 4.75
C TRP A 26 -11.42 1.98 5.31
N ARG A 27 -12.59 2.42 5.74
CA ARG A 27 -13.73 1.53 6.00
C ARG A 27 -14.51 1.36 4.71
N LEU A 28 -14.29 0.25 4.03
CA LEU A 28 -14.90 -0.06 2.75
C LEU A 28 -15.24 -1.55 2.63
N ASN A 29 -15.98 -1.90 1.59
CA ASN A 29 -16.15 -3.31 1.22
C ASN A 29 -14.95 -3.76 0.37
N PRO A 30 -14.05 -4.62 0.90
CA PRO A 30 -12.82 -4.99 0.19
C PRO A 30 -13.13 -5.74 -1.11
N SER A 31 -14.15 -6.60 -1.13
CA SER A 31 -14.53 -7.34 -2.33
C SER A 31 -15.06 -6.44 -3.45
N ARG A 32 -15.71 -5.32 -3.13
CA ARG A 32 -16.10 -4.33 -4.14
C ARG A 32 -14.90 -3.53 -4.61
N ALA A 33 -14.07 -3.06 -3.69
CA ALA A 33 -12.89 -2.25 -4.02
C ALA A 33 -11.87 -3.03 -4.86
N CYS A 34 -11.65 -4.33 -4.60
CA CYS A 34 -10.80 -5.20 -5.42
C CYS A 34 -11.28 -5.35 -6.88
N ARG A 35 -12.57 -5.13 -7.15
CA ARG A 35 -13.10 -5.18 -8.52
C ARG A 35 -12.98 -3.85 -9.25
N CYS A 36 -12.66 -2.78 -8.55
CA CYS A 36 -12.38 -1.49 -9.15
C CYS A 36 -11.02 -1.49 -9.85
N GLU A 37 -10.92 -0.83 -10.99
CA GLU A 37 -9.68 -0.74 -11.75
C GLU A 37 -8.76 0.35 -11.18
N PHE A 38 -9.35 1.45 -10.70
CA PHE A 38 -8.60 2.61 -10.24
C PHE A 38 -9.07 3.11 -8.86
N VAL A 39 -8.14 3.74 -8.15
CA VAL A 39 -8.43 4.60 -7.01
C VAL A 39 -8.04 6.04 -7.36
N VAL A 40 -8.92 6.99 -7.05
CA VAL A 40 -8.66 8.42 -7.22
C VAL A 40 -8.52 9.04 -5.84
N CYS A 41 -7.37 9.63 -5.54
CA CYS A 41 -7.12 10.33 -4.29
C CYS A 41 -7.44 11.81 -4.45
N THR A 42 -8.39 12.30 -3.65
CA THR A 42 -8.77 13.70 -3.60
C THR A 42 -8.34 14.32 -2.28
N ARG A 43 -8.01 15.61 -2.31
CA ARG A 43 -7.34 16.31 -1.22
C ARG A 43 -8.30 16.82 -0.15
N ASN A 44 -8.11 16.36 1.09
CA ASN A 44 -8.67 16.99 2.29
C ASN A 44 -7.60 17.90 2.92
N ALA A 45 -7.54 19.17 2.53
CA ALA A 45 -6.55 20.12 3.04
C ALA A 45 -6.89 20.65 4.43
N TYR A 46 -8.12 20.51 4.93
CA TYR A 46 -8.55 21.06 6.20
C TYR A 46 -8.39 20.14 7.40
N ALA A 47 -7.95 18.92 7.19
CA ALA A 47 -7.59 18.06 8.32
C ALA A 47 -6.36 18.63 9.05
N LYS A 48 -6.39 18.64 10.40
CA LYS A 48 -5.31 19.23 11.24
C LYS A 48 -3.90 18.71 10.94
N TRP A 49 -3.80 17.48 10.44
CA TRP A 49 -2.55 16.81 10.09
C TRP A 49 -2.27 16.77 8.57
N SER A 50 -3.11 17.45 7.78
CA SER A 50 -2.94 17.54 6.34
C SER A 50 -1.68 18.33 6.00
N LYS A 51 -0.83 17.75 5.14
CA LYS A 51 0.37 18.39 4.60
C LYS A 51 0.42 18.13 3.10
N GLY A 52 0.69 19.16 2.31
CA GLY A 52 0.80 19.07 0.86
C GLY A 52 0.28 20.32 0.18
N PRO A 53 0.75 20.57 -1.05
CA PRO A 53 0.42 21.78 -1.81
C PRO A 53 -0.91 21.70 -2.54
N GLU A 54 -1.54 20.51 -2.62
CA GLU A 54 -2.71 20.30 -3.45
C GLU A 54 -3.93 21.03 -2.90
N ALA A 55 -4.74 21.58 -3.78
CA ALA A 55 -5.94 22.31 -3.41
C ALA A 55 -6.98 21.40 -2.76
N HIS A 56 -7.75 21.94 -1.81
CA HIS A 56 -8.86 21.21 -1.20
C HIS A 56 -9.85 20.78 -2.28
N HIS A 57 -10.37 19.55 -2.17
CA HIS A 57 -11.25 18.88 -3.13
C HIS A 57 -10.60 18.49 -4.47
N SER A 58 -9.37 18.89 -4.78
CA SER A 58 -8.73 18.48 -6.04
C SER A 58 -8.39 16.99 -6.05
N ALA A 59 -8.52 16.34 -7.22
CA ALA A 59 -7.89 15.05 -7.46
C ALA A 59 -6.42 15.27 -7.78
N PHE A 60 -5.52 14.58 -7.08
CA PHE A 60 -4.08 14.78 -7.21
C PHE A 60 -3.29 13.51 -7.58
N LEU A 61 -3.92 12.34 -7.41
CA LEU A 61 -3.32 11.06 -7.73
C LEU A 61 -4.38 10.06 -8.18
N VAL A 62 -4.05 9.29 -9.20
CA VAL A 62 -4.80 8.11 -9.62
C VAL A 62 -3.89 6.90 -9.47
N GLY A 63 -4.35 5.84 -8.79
CA GLY A 63 -3.64 4.58 -8.63
C GLY A 63 -4.33 3.45 -9.39
N ARG A 64 -3.56 2.57 -10.03
CA ARG A 64 -4.09 1.32 -10.60
C ARG A 64 -4.11 0.27 -9.52
N ILE A 65 -5.29 -0.12 -9.06
CA ILE A 65 -5.48 -1.04 -7.93
C ILE A 65 -4.85 -2.40 -8.25
N SER A 66 -4.01 -2.87 -7.34
CA SER A 66 -3.42 -4.22 -7.39
C SER A 66 -4.01 -5.14 -6.35
N ASP A 67 -4.33 -4.61 -5.16
CA ASP A 67 -4.92 -5.39 -4.07
C ASP A 67 -5.63 -4.49 -3.04
N VAL A 68 -6.46 -5.08 -2.21
CA VAL A 68 -7.10 -4.42 -1.05
C VAL A 68 -6.91 -5.31 0.17
N VAL A 69 -6.00 -4.93 1.03
CA VAL A 69 -5.59 -5.73 2.18
C VAL A 69 -5.98 -5.07 3.51
N PRO A 70 -6.14 -5.82 4.59
CA PRO A 70 -6.27 -5.23 5.92
C PRO A 70 -5.10 -4.29 6.22
N CYS A 71 -5.37 -3.16 6.88
CA CYS A 71 -4.30 -2.26 7.28
C CYS A 71 -3.33 -2.96 8.23
N PRO A 72 -2.02 -2.86 7.99
CA PRO A 72 -1.04 -3.35 8.96
C PRO A 72 -1.09 -2.51 10.25
N PRO A 73 -0.63 -3.06 11.39
CA PRO A 73 -0.39 -2.28 12.59
C PRO A 73 0.59 -1.15 12.29
N THR A 74 0.45 -0.04 12.99
CA THR A 74 1.36 1.10 12.86
C THR A 74 2.31 1.14 14.06
N PRO A 75 3.49 1.78 13.95
CA PRO A 75 4.40 1.94 15.10
C PRO A 75 3.78 2.64 16.30
N GLU A 76 2.72 3.41 16.07
CA GLU A 76 1.98 4.15 17.11
C GLU A 76 0.84 3.30 17.70
N ASN A 77 0.49 2.17 17.08
CA ASN A 77 -0.58 1.29 17.51
C ASN A 77 -0.29 -0.15 17.07
N ASP A 78 0.15 -0.98 18.01
CA ASP A 78 0.49 -2.40 17.78
C ASP A 78 -0.70 -3.25 17.31
N GLU A 79 -1.93 -2.77 17.50
CA GLU A 79 -3.12 -3.43 17.01
C GLU A 79 -3.47 -2.94 15.60
N ALA A 80 -3.63 -3.88 14.68
CA ALA A 80 -4.18 -3.57 13.35
C ALA A 80 -5.57 -2.94 13.50
N PRO A 81 -5.85 -1.80 12.86
CA PRO A 81 -7.13 -1.13 13.00
C PRO A 81 -8.26 -2.00 12.43
N ASN A 82 -9.20 -2.40 13.28
CA ASN A 82 -10.33 -3.25 12.93
C ASN A 82 -11.16 -2.68 11.78
N ASN A 83 -11.49 -3.51 10.78
CA ASN A 83 -12.29 -3.15 9.60
C ASN A 83 -11.74 -1.95 8.79
N ARG A 84 -10.43 -1.80 8.75
CA ARG A 84 -9.78 -0.80 7.90
C ARG A 84 -8.87 -1.46 6.90
N PHE A 85 -8.87 -0.93 5.69
CA PHE A 85 -8.20 -1.51 4.55
C PHE A 85 -7.24 -0.51 3.92
N LEU A 86 -6.15 -1.06 3.38
CA LEU A 86 -5.19 -0.39 2.52
C LEU A 86 -5.51 -0.79 1.07
N ILE A 87 -5.77 0.20 0.22
CA ILE A 87 -5.89 0.00 -1.22
C ILE A 87 -4.48 0.14 -1.80
N GLN A 88 -3.90 -0.97 -2.21
CA GLN A 88 -2.59 -1.02 -2.85
C GLN A 88 -2.71 -0.79 -4.35
N PHE A 89 -1.70 -0.19 -4.95
CA PHE A 89 -1.66 -0.02 -6.40
C PHE A 89 -0.27 -0.33 -6.97
N SER A 90 -0.26 -0.86 -8.17
CA SER A 90 0.95 -1.27 -8.90
C SER A 90 1.59 -0.11 -9.66
N ALA A 91 0.77 0.86 -10.04
CA ALA A 91 1.19 2.05 -10.76
C ALA A 91 0.35 3.25 -10.33
N PHE A 92 0.88 4.44 -10.47
CA PHE A 92 0.16 5.68 -10.19
C PHE A 92 0.39 6.71 -11.31
N ALA A 93 -0.50 7.70 -11.37
CA ALA A 93 -0.34 8.87 -12.21
C ALA A 93 -0.67 10.12 -11.38
N ARG A 94 0.11 11.17 -11.52
CA ARG A 94 -0.22 12.48 -10.97
C ARG A 94 -1.26 13.16 -11.85
N VAL A 95 -2.24 13.74 -11.23
CA VAL A 95 -3.28 14.55 -11.85
C VAL A 95 -3.44 15.86 -11.07
N ASP A 96 -4.04 16.84 -11.69
CA ASP A 96 -4.42 18.11 -11.04
C ASP A 96 -5.79 18.51 -11.58
N ILE A 97 -6.82 18.00 -10.93
CA ILE A 97 -8.21 18.25 -11.33
C ILE A 97 -8.89 18.94 -10.17
N PRO A 98 -9.14 20.27 -10.28
CA PRO A 98 -9.76 21.03 -9.23
C PRO A 98 -11.22 20.58 -9.00
N ASP A 99 -11.71 20.78 -7.79
CA ASP A 99 -13.11 20.54 -7.38
C ASP A 99 -13.68 19.16 -7.77
N TYR A 100 -12.80 18.15 -7.80
CA TYR A 100 -13.19 16.78 -8.16
C TYR A 100 -14.07 16.10 -7.09
N TRP A 101 -13.85 16.44 -5.81
CA TRP A 101 -14.66 15.94 -4.70
C TRP A 101 -15.91 16.77 -4.53
N GLU A 102 -17.08 16.17 -4.70
CA GLU A 102 -18.39 16.86 -4.68
C GLU A 102 -18.95 17.10 -3.28
N GLY A 103 -18.23 16.76 -2.22
CA GLY A 103 -18.65 17.00 -0.84
C GLY A 103 -19.46 15.88 -0.22
N ASP A 104 -19.31 14.66 -0.70
CA ASP A 104 -19.95 13.48 -0.13
C ASP A 104 -19.65 13.35 1.37
N ARG A 105 -20.66 12.98 2.15
CA ARG A 105 -20.55 12.78 3.60
C ARG A 105 -19.59 11.63 3.97
N ASN A 106 -19.57 10.59 3.14
CA ASN A 106 -18.64 9.47 3.31
C ASN A 106 -17.35 9.76 2.55
N PRO A 107 -16.15 9.68 3.16
CA PRO A 107 -14.89 9.96 2.49
C PRO A 107 -14.48 8.93 1.43
N ILE A 108 -15.38 8.03 1.07
CA ILE A 108 -15.21 7.01 0.03
C ILE A 108 -16.47 6.95 -0.81
N VAL A 109 -16.32 7.07 -2.11
CA VAL A 109 -17.39 6.87 -3.09
C VAL A 109 -16.92 5.98 -4.23
N TYR A 110 -17.85 5.36 -4.92
CA TYR A 110 -17.60 4.54 -6.11
C TYR A 110 -18.23 5.25 -7.30
N ARG A 111 -17.47 5.39 -8.39
CA ARG A 111 -17.92 6.01 -9.64
C ARG A 111 -17.65 5.06 -10.80
N SER A 112 -18.50 5.09 -11.82
CA SER A 112 -18.21 4.39 -13.07
C SER A 112 -17.03 5.07 -13.78
N LEU A 113 -16.28 4.33 -14.60
CA LEU A 113 -15.15 4.93 -15.34
C LEU A 113 -15.63 5.99 -16.34
N GLU A 114 -16.89 5.92 -16.76
CA GLU A 114 -17.51 6.91 -17.66
C GLU A 114 -17.79 8.25 -16.96
N GLU A 115 -17.90 8.24 -15.64
CA GLU A 115 -18.12 9.45 -14.81
C GLU A 115 -16.82 10.12 -14.35
N LEU A 116 -15.65 9.55 -14.70
CA LEU A 116 -14.38 10.16 -14.38
C LEU A 116 -14.16 11.40 -15.25
N ALA A 117 -13.71 12.49 -14.65
CA ALA A 117 -13.41 13.75 -15.35
C ALA A 117 -12.10 13.66 -16.18
N PHE A 118 -11.56 12.47 -16.38
CA PHE A 118 -10.32 12.23 -17.13
C PHE A 118 -10.35 10.85 -17.79
N ASP A 119 -9.57 10.68 -18.86
CA ASP A 119 -9.37 9.39 -19.51
C ASP A 119 -8.13 8.70 -18.93
N PRO A 120 -8.28 7.55 -18.25
CA PRO A 120 -7.15 6.82 -17.68
C PRO A 120 -6.09 6.39 -18.71
N SER A 121 -6.46 6.25 -19.98
CA SER A 121 -5.54 5.88 -21.06
C SER A 121 -4.54 6.99 -21.43
N THR A 122 -4.89 8.25 -21.14
CA THR A 122 -4.05 9.42 -21.45
C THR A 122 -3.09 9.78 -20.32
N LEU A 123 -3.22 9.14 -19.15
CA LEU A 123 -2.41 9.44 -17.98
C LEU A 123 -0.97 8.93 -18.14
N LYS A 124 -0.03 9.69 -17.60
CA LYS A 124 1.38 9.27 -17.48
C LYS A 124 1.54 8.36 -16.28
N TRP A 125 1.51 7.06 -16.52
CA TRP A 125 1.65 6.05 -15.48
C TRP A 125 3.12 5.86 -15.09
N GLU A 126 3.37 5.87 -13.79
CA GLU A 126 4.64 5.54 -13.15
C GLU A 126 4.45 4.28 -12.31
N ALA A 127 5.44 3.37 -12.36
CA ALA A 127 5.41 2.19 -11.49
C ALA A 127 5.55 2.62 -10.02
N MET A 128 4.86 1.93 -9.12
CA MET A 128 5.08 2.15 -7.69
C MET A 128 6.54 1.82 -7.33
N PRO A 129 7.21 2.70 -6.57
CA PRO A 129 8.57 2.43 -6.13
C PRO A 129 8.61 1.10 -5.36
N GLU A 130 9.65 0.32 -5.61
CA GLU A 130 9.91 -0.88 -4.82
C GLU A 130 10.09 -0.51 -3.34
N PRO A 131 9.67 -1.36 -2.40
CA PRO A 131 9.89 -1.07 -0.99
C PRO A 131 11.39 -0.92 -0.77
N THR A 132 11.82 0.30 -0.46
CA THR A 132 13.18 0.52 0.03
C THR A 132 13.25 -0.22 1.36
N PRO A 133 14.16 -1.19 1.54
CA PRO A 133 14.33 -1.79 2.85
C PRO A 133 14.66 -0.66 3.82
N THR A 134 13.81 -0.45 4.81
CA THR A 134 14.04 0.53 5.87
C THR A 134 15.33 0.16 6.56
N VAL A 135 16.36 0.96 6.31
CA VAL A 135 17.65 0.83 6.98
C VAL A 135 17.47 1.39 8.38
N GLU A 136 17.03 0.57 9.31
CA GLU A 136 17.28 0.80 10.72
C GLU A 136 18.41 -0.11 11.18
N SER A 137 19.46 0.59 11.61
CA SER A 137 20.62 0.09 12.33
C SER A 137 21.79 -0.46 11.52
N VAL A 138 22.69 0.46 11.30
CA VAL A 138 24.10 0.29 10.97
C VAL A 138 24.74 -0.78 11.85
N LYS A 139 25.21 -1.87 11.26
CA LYS A 139 26.54 -2.49 11.45
C LYS A 139 26.88 -3.31 10.21
N GLU A 140 27.91 -2.83 9.53
CA GLU A 140 28.60 -3.42 8.39
C GLU A 140 29.27 -4.76 8.69
N PRO A 141 29.90 -5.36 7.67
CA PRO A 141 29.36 -5.90 6.41
C PRO A 141 29.71 -7.38 6.26
N THR A 142 29.02 -8.12 5.44
CA THR A 142 29.65 -9.13 4.55
C THR A 142 28.64 -9.65 3.52
N GLN A 143 28.95 -9.36 2.29
CA GLN A 143 28.63 -9.99 1.01
C GLN A 143 27.81 -11.29 1.04
N ASN A 144 26.72 -11.28 0.28
CA ASN A 144 26.39 -12.19 -0.84
C ASN A 144 24.89 -12.39 -0.96
N HIS A 145 24.23 -11.56 -1.76
CA HIS A 145 22.96 -11.95 -2.41
C HIS A 145 23.28 -12.30 -3.87
N ARG A 146 23.61 -13.55 -4.08
CA ARG A 146 23.43 -14.30 -5.34
C ARG A 146 23.33 -15.74 -4.94
N ASP A 147 22.13 -16.27 -5.00
CA ASP A 147 21.73 -17.60 -5.44
C ASP A 147 20.44 -18.03 -4.75
N ALA A 148 19.32 -17.80 -5.43
CA ALA A 148 18.01 -18.33 -5.07
C ALA A 148 17.88 -19.85 -5.37
N THR A 149 19.00 -20.54 -5.66
CA THR A 149 19.03 -21.98 -6.03
C THR A 149 20.03 -22.80 -5.24
N ARG A 150 20.67 -22.22 -4.19
CA ARG A 150 21.57 -23.02 -3.36
C ARG A 150 20.76 -23.80 -2.32
N PRO A 151 20.90 -25.15 -2.25
CA PRO A 151 20.29 -25.93 -1.17
C PRO A 151 20.85 -25.47 0.18
N LEU A 152 19.93 -25.21 1.12
CA LEU A 152 20.30 -24.85 2.50
C LEU A 152 20.90 -26.06 3.20
N THR A 153 22.01 -25.84 3.90
CA THR A 153 22.57 -26.88 4.80
C THR A 153 21.64 -27.03 6.03
N MET A 154 21.68 -28.17 6.69
CA MET A 154 20.92 -28.41 7.94
C MET A 154 21.25 -27.37 9.02
N ALA A 155 22.49 -26.90 9.09
CA ALA A 155 22.91 -25.88 10.05
C ALA A 155 22.27 -24.49 9.71
N GLU A 156 22.23 -24.13 8.44
CA GLU A 156 21.61 -22.89 7.97
C GLU A 156 20.07 -22.92 8.19
N ALA A 157 19.44 -24.06 7.92
CA ALA A 157 18.01 -24.26 8.17
C ALA A 157 17.66 -24.14 9.67
N LYS A 158 18.45 -24.81 10.54
CA LYS A 158 18.29 -24.68 12.01
C LYS A 158 18.46 -23.26 12.50
N LYS A 159 19.48 -22.55 12.00
CA LYS A 159 19.73 -21.17 12.37
C LYS A 159 18.58 -20.23 11.94
N GLY A 160 18.07 -20.40 10.73
CA GLY A 160 16.93 -19.63 10.23
C GLY A 160 15.66 -19.86 11.05
N LEU A 161 15.36 -21.12 11.38
CA LEU A 161 14.21 -21.47 12.21
C LEU A 161 14.37 -20.94 13.65
N ALA A 162 15.57 -21.07 14.23
CA ALA A 162 15.87 -20.56 15.56
C ALA A 162 15.61 -19.04 15.66
N MET A 163 16.01 -18.28 14.66
CA MET A 163 15.75 -16.84 14.57
C MET A 163 14.25 -16.54 14.41
N THR A 164 13.54 -17.30 13.58
CA THR A 164 12.10 -17.09 13.33
C THR A 164 11.26 -17.35 14.57
N PHE A 165 11.60 -18.39 15.34
CA PHE A 165 10.85 -18.79 16.53
C PHE A 165 11.44 -18.25 17.84
N ASN A 166 12.51 -17.46 17.78
CA ASN A 166 13.22 -16.89 18.92
C ASN A 166 13.62 -17.94 19.97
N VAL A 167 14.14 -19.07 19.51
CA VAL A 167 14.65 -20.18 20.35
C VAL A 167 16.11 -20.47 20.00
N PRO A 168 16.92 -21.06 20.90
CA PRO A 168 18.27 -21.44 20.57
C PRO A 168 18.30 -22.54 19.48
N SER A 169 19.34 -22.54 18.65
CA SER A 169 19.48 -23.48 17.53
C SER A 169 19.51 -24.95 17.95
N GLU A 170 19.93 -25.20 19.19
CA GLU A 170 19.97 -26.53 19.82
C GLU A 170 18.56 -27.07 20.13
N ALA A 171 17.58 -26.19 20.29
CA ALA A 171 16.17 -26.55 20.49
C ALA A 171 15.43 -26.91 19.20
N ILE A 172 16.07 -26.73 18.04
CA ILE A 172 15.48 -27.07 16.74
C ILE A 172 15.92 -28.45 16.30
N GLU A 173 14.97 -29.34 16.13
CA GLU A 173 15.18 -30.66 15.51
C GLU A 173 14.52 -30.68 14.13
N ILE A 174 15.28 -31.13 13.11
CA ILE A 174 14.79 -31.30 11.75
C ILE A 174 14.85 -32.77 11.41
N THR A 175 13.70 -33.37 11.15
CA THR A 175 13.58 -34.77 10.74
C THR A 175 13.19 -34.85 9.27
N ILE A 176 14.00 -35.53 8.47
CA ILE A 176 13.72 -35.82 7.07
C ILE A 176 13.37 -37.30 6.96
N ARG A 177 12.18 -37.60 6.47
CA ARG A 177 11.72 -38.95 6.18
C ARG A 177 11.71 -39.14 4.68
N GLY A 178 12.38 -40.14 4.19
CA GLY A 178 12.41 -40.57 2.80
C GLY A 178 11.43 -41.71 2.55
#